data_fc777731720c92525b09140cf929254a
#
_entry.id   fc777731720c92525b09140cf929254a
#
_cell.length_a   1.000
_cell.length_b   1.000
_cell.length_c   1.000
_cell.angle_alpha   90.00
_cell.angle_beta   90.00
_cell.angle_gamma   90.00
#
_symmetry.space_group_name_H-M   'P 1'
#
loop_
_entity.id
_entity.type
_entity.pdbx_description
1 polymer ?
#
loop_
_entity_poly.entity_id
_entity_poly.type
_entity_poly.pdbx_seq_one_letter_code
_entity_poly.pdbx_strand_id
1 'polypeptide(L)'
;TLIDRIAALPFVRSTEKVWFSPGADKPTMSTERDSVINQPILHPDSIYGHAITQVQLSNGDKLHEAGFKGQGMTIAVIDAGFHNVDKITAMQNIHILGTKDFVNPQADIFAESSHGLSVLSCIGMNQPEIMTGTAPEASFWLLRSEDEYSEHLVEQDYWSAAVEFADSVGVDVINTSLGYYTFDDKSKNYKYRDLDGRHALMSR
;
A
#
# COMPACT_ATOMS: atom_id res chain seq x y z
N THR A 1 32.65 8.99 -13.17
CA THR A 1 31.87 7.86 -12.59
C THR A 1 31.11 7.10 -13.68
N LEU A 2 30.49 5.97 -13.35
CA LEU A 2 29.59 5.27 -14.30
C LEU A 2 28.40 6.16 -14.68
N ILE A 3 27.87 6.92 -13.74
CA ILE A 3 26.76 7.87 -13.93
C ILE A 3 27.16 8.94 -14.96
N ASP A 4 28.37 9.50 -14.87
CA ASP A 4 28.83 10.51 -15.84
C ASP A 4 28.91 9.92 -17.25
N ARG A 5 29.31 8.65 -17.37
CA ARG A 5 29.36 7.96 -18.66
C ARG A 5 27.97 7.70 -19.23
N ILE A 6 27.00 7.36 -18.39
CA ILE A 6 25.60 7.19 -18.78
C ILE A 6 25.00 8.53 -19.17
N ALA A 7 25.21 9.58 -18.37
CA ALA A 7 24.73 10.94 -18.66
C ALA A 7 25.24 11.51 -19.99
N ALA A 8 26.42 11.06 -20.43
CA ALA A 8 27.03 11.49 -21.70
C ALA A 8 26.47 10.75 -22.94
N LEU A 9 25.64 9.74 -22.78
CA LEU A 9 25.04 9.02 -23.91
C LEU A 9 24.01 9.90 -24.63
N PRO A 10 24.00 9.92 -25.97
CA PRO A 10 23.19 10.87 -26.74
C PRO A 10 21.67 10.68 -26.60
N PHE A 11 21.22 9.56 -26.09
CA PHE A 11 19.82 9.25 -25.86
C PHE A 11 19.42 9.43 -24.37
N VAL A 12 20.36 9.77 -23.46
CA VAL A 12 20.06 10.06 -22.05
C VAL A 12 19.75 11.55 -21.91
N ARG A 13 18.52 11.85 -21.53
CA ARG A 13 18.03 13.22 -21.39
C ARG A 13 18.52 13.89 -20.11
N SER A 14 18.52 13.13 -19.01
CA SER A 14 18.96 13.61 -17.70
C SER A 14 19.31 12.43 -16.80
N THR A 15 20.09 12.67 -15.76
CA THR A 15 20.33 11.74 -14.67
C THR A 15 20.08 12.46 -13.35
N GLU A 16 19.45 11.80 -12.40
CA GLU A 16 19.18 12.33 -11.07
C GLU A 16 19.57 11.29 -10.01
N LYS A 17 20.11 11.75 -8.88
CA LYS A 17 20.35 10.90 -7.71
C LYS A 17 19.08 10.83 -6.89
N VAL A 18 18.44 9.68 -6.89
CA VAL A 18 17.13 9.43 -6.25
C VAL A 18 17.23 8.67 -4.92
N TRP A 19 18.40 8.07 -4.63
CA TRP A 19 18.61 7.28 -3.41
C TRP A 19 19.95 7.65 -2.75
N PHE A 20 19.94 7.67 -1.42
CA PHE A 20 21.12 7.86 -0.58
C PHE A 20 21.23 6.66 0.35
N SER A 21 22.41 6.06 0.48
CA SER A 21 22.61 4.95 1.41
C SER A 21 22.17 5.38 2.82
N PRO A 22 21.22 4.70 3.45
CA PRO A 22 20.86 5.01 4.81
C PRO A 22 22.09 4.79 5.70
N GLY A 23 22.42 5.79 6.50
CA GLY A 23 23.35 5.60 7.60
C GLY A 23 22.71 4.67 8.61
N ALA A 24 23.31 3.52 8.78
CA ALA A 24 23.16 2.50 9.83
C ALA A 24 21.80 2.35 10.55
N ASP A 25 21.44 1.09 10.69
CA ASP A 25 20.44 0.53 11.62
C ASP A 25 18.97 0.93 11.36
N LYS A 26 18.28 0.10 10.61
CA LYS A 26 16.82 0.03 10.70
C LYS A 26 16.45 -0.13 12.18
N PRO A 27 15.61 0.77 12.73
CA PRO A 27 15.09 0.54 14.07
C PRO A 27 14.37 -0.81 14.06
N THR A 28 14.76 -1.70 14.96
CA THR A 28 14.00 -2.92 15.20
C THR A 28 12.60 -2.51 15.59
N MET A 29 11.62 -2.90 14.79
CA MET A 29 10.21 -2.72 15.15
C MET A 29 10.02 -3.30 16.56
N SER A 30 9.58 -2.46 17.48
CA SER A 30 9.23 -2.94 18.81
C SER A 30 8.12 -3.97 18.66
N THR A 31 8.37 -5.15 19.20
CA THR A 31 7.35 -6.19 19.31
C THR A 31 6.33 -5.86 20.40
N GLU A 32 6.22 -4.59 20.76
CA GLU A 32 5.17 -4.15 21.67
C GLU A 32 3.84 -4.26 20.97
N ARG A 33 3.30 -5.44 21.19
CA ARG A 33 2.00 -5.66 20.72
C ARG A 33 1.18 -6.51 21.59
N ASP A 34 -0.05 -6.47 21.25
CA ASP A 34 -1.17 -7.29 21.67
C ASP A 34 -1.85 -6.82 22.94
N SER A 35 -2.16 -5.53 22.99
CA SER A 35 -3.45 -5.22 23.52
C SER A 35 -4.48 -5.76 22.52
N VAL A 36 -4.83 -7.03 22.67
CA VAL A 36 -6.10 -7.53 22.10
C VAL A 36 -7.14 -6.50 22.50
N ILE A 37 -7.68 -5.80 21.51
CA ILE A 37 -8.70 -4.80 21.76
C ILE A 37 -9.93 -5.59 22.18
N ASN A 38 -10.05 -5.88 23.47
CA ASN A 38 -11.27 -6.37 24.12
C ASN A 38 -12.28 -5.20 24.21
N GLN A 39 -12.52 -4.54 23.10
CA GLN A 39 -13.63 -3.61 23.01
C GLN A 39 -14.89 -4.41 22.70
N PRO A 40 -16.00 -4.16 23.40
CA PRO A 40 -17.28 -4.79 23.06
C PRO A 40 -17.64 -4.44 21.63
N ILE A 41 -18.05 -5.44 20.85
CA ILE A 41 -18.57 -5.23 19.49
C ILE A 41 -19.80 -4.34 19.62
N LEU A 42 -19.75 -3.16 19.02
CA LEU A 42 -20.81 -2.15 19.14
C LEU A 42 -22.13 -2.61 18.49
N HIS A 43 -22.03 -3.50 17.50
CA HIS A 43 -23.16 -4.04 16.73
C HIS A 43 -22.96 -5.54 16.50
N PRO A 44 -23.17 -6.40 17.53
CA PRO A 44 -22.88 -7.84 17.46
C PRO A 44 -23.71 -8.58 16.40
N ASP A 45 -24.85 -8.04 16.02
CA ASP A 45 -25.71 -8.65 14.98
C ASP A 45 -25.38 -8.17 13.56
N SER A 46 -24.37 -7.31 13.41
CA SER A 46 -23.95 -6.79 12.10
C SER A 46 -22.83 -7.63 11.52
N ILE A 47 -22.96 -8.04 10.26
CA ILE A 47 -21.87 -8.67 9.50
C ILE A 47 -20.62 -7.79 9.41
N TYR A 48 -20.75 -6.48 9.63
CA TYR A 48 -19.65 -5.52 9.57
C TYR A 48 -18.89 -5.38 10.89
N GLY A 49 -19.45 -5.86 12.01
CA GLY A 49 -18.83 -5.73 13.33
C GLY A 49 -18.35 -4.30 13.60
N HIS A 50 -17.06 -4.13 13.88
CA HIS A 50 -16.47 -2.81 14.17
C HIS A 50 -16.46 -1.83 12.99
N ALA A 51 -16.61 -2.30 11.75
CA ALA A 51 -16.57 -1.46 10.55
C ALA A 51 -17.92 -0.84 10.16
N ILE A 52 -19.01 -1.17 10.85
CA ILE A 52 -20.37 -0.79 10.43
C ILE A 52 -20.51 0.71 10.15
N THR A 53 -20.00 1.55 11.03
CA THR A 53 -20.13 3.02 10.90
C THR A 53 -19.40 3.53 9.67
N GLN A 54 -18.19 3.04 9.39
CA GLN A 54 -17.38 3.44 8.25
C GLN A 54 -18.02 2.98 6.94
N VAL A 55 -18.53 1.75 6.90
CA VAL A 55 -19.16 1.20 5.70
C VAL A 55 -20.46 1.94 5.40
N GLN A 56 -21.27 2.24 6.42
CA GLN A 56 -22.53 2.99 6.26
C GLN A 56 -22.30 4.46 5.87
N LEU A 57 -21.20 5.07 6.31
CA LEU A 57 -20.87 6.46 5.95
C LEU A 57 -20.77 6.67 4.44
N SER A 58 -20.31 5.65 3.71
CA SER A 58 -20.22 5.65 2.26
C SER A 58 -21.38 4.93 1.55
N ASN A 59 -22.41 4.49 2.28
CA ASN A 59 -23.48 3.61 1.82
C ASN A 59 -22.98 2.26 1.26
N GLY A 60 -21.84 1.77 1.71
CA GLY A 60 -21.28 0.48 1.29
C GLY A 60 -22.16 -0.70 1.68
N ASP A 61 -22.86 -0.61 2.80
CA ASP A 61 -23.88 -1.59 3.23
C ASP A 61 -24.97 -1.79 2.17
N LYS A 62 -25.44 -0.70 1.55
CA LYS A 62 -26.45 -0.76 0.49
C LYS A 62 -25.92 -1.35 -0.80
N LEU A 63 -24.64 -1.12 -1.12
CA LEU A 63 -23.99 -1.80 -2.25
C LEU A 63 -23.90 -3.30 -2.01
N HIS A 64 -23.55 -3.72 -0.80
CA HIS A 64 -23.47 -5.12 -0.42
C HIS A 64 -24.86 -5.79 -0.43
N GLU A 65 -25.91 -5.11 0.06
CA GLU A 65 -27.30 -5.56 -0.04
C GLU A 65 -27.74 -5.75 -1.50
N ALA A 66 -27.28 -4.89 -2.40
CA ALA A 66 -27.53 -5.00 -3.82
C ALA A 66 -26.65 -6.05 -4.55
N GLY A 67 -25.76 -6.74 -3.81
CA GLY A 67 -24.92 -7.81 -4.32
C GLY A 67 -23.54 -7.36 -4.82
N PHE A 68 -23.17 -6.09 -4.66
CA PHE A 68 -21.87 -5.56 -5.10
C PHE A 68 -20.86 -5.61 -3.95
N LYS A 69 -20.01 -6.65 -3.90
CA LYS A 69 -19.03 -6.91 -2.85
C LYS A 69 -17.60 -7.05 -3.37
N GLY A 70 -17.38 -6.73 -4.66
CA GLY A 70 -16.09 -6.84 -5.31
C GLY A 70 -15.83 -8.18 -5.99
N GLN A 71 -16.81 -9.07 -6.08
CA GLN A 71 -16.67 -10.37 -6.74
C GLN A 71 -16.26 -10.20 -8.21
N GLY A 72 -15.22 -10.94 -8.60
CA GLY A 72 -14.65 -10.88 -9.95
C GLY A 72 -13.74 -9.68 -10.22
N MET A 73 -13.60 -8.75 -9.26
CA MET A 73 -12.70 -7.61 -9.35
C MET A 73 -11.33 -7.94 -8.76
N THR A 74 -10.30 -7.40 -9.37
CA THR A 74 -8.91 -7.50 -8.89
C THR A 74 -8.43 -6.14 -8.41
N ILE A 75 -7.95 -6.06 -7.18
CA ILE A 75 -7.47 -4.83 -6.55
C ILE A 75 -5.98 -4.97 -6.24
N ALA A 76 -5.16 -4.01 -6.66
CA ALA A 76 -3.81 -3.86 -6.14
C ALA A 76 -3.81 -2.92 -4.93
N VAL A 77 -3.22 -3.35 -3.82
CA VAL A 77 -2.89 -2.49 -2.69
C VAL A 77 -1.39 -2.22 -2.75
N ILE A 78 -1.04 -0.95 -3.01
CA ILE A 78 0.35 -0.48 -3.08
C ILE A 78 0.65 0.26 -1.78
N ASP A 79 1.61 -0.26 -0.98
CA ASP A 79 1.82 0.20 0.40
C ASP A 79 3.25 -0.07 0.90
N ALA A 80 3.53 0.22 2.17
CA ALA A 80 4.84 0.05 2.80
C ALA A 80 5.13 -1.38 3.28
N GLY A 81 4.14 -2.26 3.31
CA GLY A 81 4.28 -3.65 3.77
C GLY A 81 2.96 -4.21 4.29
N PHE A 82 2.94 -5.50 4.58
CA PHE A 82 1.71 -6.23 4.94
C PHE A 82 1.95 -7.18 6.12
N HIS A 83 2.49 -6.64 7.20
CA HIS A 83 2.98 -7.39 8.36
C HIS A 83 1.97 -8.42 8.87
N ASN A 84 2.39 -9.70 8.90
CA ASN A 84 1.60 -10.82 9.40
C ASN A 84 0.25 -11.09 8.70
N VAL A 85 -0.03 -10.52 7.54
CA VAL A 85 -1.26 -10.84 6.78
C VAL A 85 -1.39 -12.35 6.54
N ASP A 86 -0.27 -13.01 6.27
CA ASP A 86 -0.16 -14.46 6.07
C ASP A 86 -0.43 -15.30 7.33
N LYS A 87 -0.40 -14.69 8.53
CA LYS A 87 -0.51 -15.37 9.84
C LYS A 87 -1.78 -15.05 10.61
N ILE A 88 -2.34 -13.86 10.39
CA ILE A 88 -3.54 -13.42 11.11
C ILE A 88 -4.76 -14.21 10.62
N THR A 89 -5.39 -14.97 11.53
CA THR A 89 -6.53 -15.83 11.19
C THR A 89 -7.66 -15.07 10.51
N ALA A 90 -7.96 -13.85 10.97
CA ALA A 90 -9.02 -13.03 10.40
C ALA A 90 -8.74 -12.55 8.98
N MET A 91 -7.48 -12.60 8.50
CA MET A 91 -7.08 -12.24 7.15
C MET A 91 -7.07 -13.42 6.16
N GLN A 92 -7.22 -14.65 6.65
CA GLN A 92 -7.11 -15.86 5.82
C GLN A 92 -8.25 -16.02 4.79
N ASN A 93 -9.34 -15.28 4.97
CA ASN A 93 -10.46 -15.27 4.03
C ASN A 93 -10.26 -14.31 2.84
N ILE A 94 -9.18 -13.52 2.84
CA ILE A 94 -8.86 -12.61 1.75
C ILE A 94 -8.20 -13.39 0.62
N HIS A 95 -8.71 -13.23 -0.59
CA HIS A 95 -8.16 -13.90 -1.76
C HIS A 95 -6.95 -13.13 -2.33
N ILE A 96 -5.75 -13.49 -1.89
CA ILE A 96 -4.50 -12.90 -2.36
C ILE A 96 -3.99 -13.68 -3.57
N LEU A 97 -3.89 -12.99 -4.72
CA LEU A 97 -3.38 -13.54 -5.99
C LEU A 97 -1.86 -13.64 -6.00
N GLY A 98 -1.19 -12.72 -5.33
CA GLY A 98 0.26 -12.69 -5.22
C GLY A 98 0.78 -11.42 -4.56
N THR A 99 2.10 -11.39 -4.39
CA THR A 99 2.81 -10.29 -3.73
C THR A 99 4.03 -9.89 -4.54
N LYS A 100 4.45 -8.62 -4.44
CA LYS A 100 5.73 -8.18 -5.00
C LYS A 100 6.31 -7.02 -4.20
N ASP A 101 7.62 -7.08 -3.96
CA ASP A 101 8.38 -6.03 -3.30
C ASP A 101 9.26 -5.31 -4.33
N PHE A 102 9.04 -3.99 -4.49
CA PHE A 102 9.80 -3.14 -5.40
C PHE A 102 10.94 -2.40 -4.68
N VAL A 103 10.89 -2.33 -3.35
CA VAL A 103 11.94 -1.72 -2.51
C VAL A 103 13.10 -2.68 -2.35
N ASN A 104 12.80 -3.92 -1.96
CA ASN A 104 13.78 -4.98 -1.79
C ASN A 104 13.21 -6.33 -2.27
N PRO A 105 13.48 -6.75 -3.50
CA PRO A 105 12.94 -8.00 -4.05
C PRO A 105 13.34 -9.29 -3.31
N GLN A 106 14.24 -9.19 -2.32
CA GLN A 106 14.66 -10.31 -1.48
C GLN A 106 13.99 -10.31 -0.10
N ALA A 107 13.23 -9.25 0.23
CA ALA A 107 12.54 -9.15 1.51
C ALA A 107 11.21 -9.93 1.50
N ASP A 108 10.78 -10.30 2.69
CA ASP A 108 9.44 -10.83 2.92
C ASP A 108 8.49 -9.67 3.20
N ILE A 109 7.58 -9.40 2.28
CA ILE A 109 6.58 -8.33 2.37
C ILE A 109 5.71 -8.46 3.64
N PHE A 110 5.57 -9.66 4.18
CA PHE A 110 4.82 -9.94 5.41
C PHE A 110 5.65 -9.73 6.69
N ALA A 111 6.91 -9.38 6.57
CA ALA A 111 7.78 -8.97 7.68
C ALA A 111 8.01 -7.45 7.75
N GLU A 112 7.49 -6.71 6.76
CA GLU A 112 7.65 -5.26 6.64
C GLU A 112 6.50 -4.49 7.35
N SER A 113 6.27 -3.22 7.04
CA SER A 113 5.29 -2.36 7.72
C SER A 113 3.90 -2.99 7.90
N SER A 114 3.23 -2.63 8.98
CA SER A 114 1.84 -3.02 9.23
C SER A 114 0.80 -2.07 8.60
N HIS A 115 1.23 -0.99 7.94
CA HIS A 115 0.30 0.00 7.39
C HIS A 115 -0.59 -0.63 6.31
N GLY A 116 -0.03 -1.36 5.34
CA GLY A 116 -0.80 -2.04 4.30
C GLY A 116 -1.70 -3.16 4.82
N LEU A 117 -1.37 -3.81 5.95
CA LEU A 117 -2.30 -4.70 6.64
C LEU A 117 -3.56 -3.94 7.06
N SER A 118 -3.41 -2.75 7.66
CA SER A 118 -4.54 -1.91 8.09
C SER A 118 -5.39 -1.48 6.89
N VAL A 119 -4.76 -1.03 5.81
CA VAL A 119 -5.43 -0.64 4.56
C VAL A 119 -6.17 -1.84 3.95
N LEU A 120 -5.51 -2.98 3.81
CA LEU A 120 -6.10 -4.21 3.26
C LEU A 120 -7.30 -4.67 4.08
N SER A 121 -7.24 -4.55 5.42
CA SER A 121 -8.35 -4.94 6.29
C SER A 121 -9.60 -4.09 6.04
N CYS A 122 -9.44 -2.79 5.80
CA CYS A 122 -10.56 -1.90 5.49
C CYS A 122 -11.23 -2.22 4.14
N ILE A 123 -10.49 -2.81 3.21
CA ILE A 123 -11.00 -3.12 1.86
C ILE A 123 -11.49 -4.57 1.78
N GLY A 124 -10.64 -5.53 2.12
CA GLY A 124 -10.81 -6.93 1.78
C GLY A 124 -11.15 -7.86 2.93
N MET A 125 -11.13 -7.38 4.18
CA MET A 125 -11.44 -8.27 5.31
C MET A 125 -12.85 -8.85 5.19
N ASN A 126 -12.96 -10.17 5.38
CA ASN A 126 -14.22 -10.89 5.28
C ASN A 126 -14.36 -11.81 6.50
N GLN A 127 -14.58 -11.19 7.64
CA GLN A 127 -14.80 -11.87 8.92
C GLN A 127 -16.08 -11.33 9.57
N PRO A 128 -17.24 -11.89 9.21
CA PRO A 128 -18.53 -11.46 9.75
C PRO A 128 -18.50 -11.33 11.27
N GLU A 129 -19.23 -10.36 11.79
CA GLU A 129 -19.34 -10.02 13.23
C GLU A 129 -18.08 -9.39 13.83
N ILE A 130 -16.90 -9.54 13.22
CA ILE A 130 -15.66 -8.88 13.63
C ILE A 130 -15.41 -7.64 12.76
N MET A 131 -15.20 -7.85 11.47
CA MET A 131 -14.99 -6.78 10.49
C MET A 131 -15.22 -7.31 9.07
N THR A 132 -16.03 -6.59 8.30
CA THR A 132 -16.17 -6.80 6.85
C THR A 132 -15.80 -5.51 6.15
N GLY A 133 -14.85 -5.59 5.22
CA GLY A 133 -14.36 -4.47 4.43
C GLY A 133 -15.33 -4.04 3.33
N THR A 134 -14.90 -3.08 2.51
CA THR A 134 -15.73 -2.49 1.44
C THR A 134 -15.81 -3.35 0.18
N ALA A 135 -14.86 -4.26 -0.05
CA ALA A 135 -14.82 -5.19 -1.16
C ALA A 135 -14.36 -6.60 -0.71
N PRO A 136 -15.15 -7.25 0.20
CA PRO A 136 -14.72 -8.49 0.88
C PRO A 136 -14.67 -9.71 -0.04
N GLU A 137 -15.20 -9.63 -1.25
CA GLU A 137 -15.21 -10.72 -2.24
C GLU A 137 -14.28 -10.44 -3.45
N ALA A 138 -13.48 -9.36 -3.39
CA ALA A 138 -12.45 -9.06 -4.39
C ALA A 138 -11.21 -9.94 -4.24
N SER A 139 -10.38 -9.96 -5.28
CA SER A 139 -9.06 -10.58 -5.28
C SER A 139 -7.98 -9.51 -5.19
N PHE A 140 -6.83 -9.82 -4.56
CA PHE A 140 -5.84 -8.80 -4.22
C PHE A 140 -4.43 -9.14 -4.70
N TRP A 141 -3.75 -8.14 -5.27
CA TRP A 141 -2.30 -8.07 -5.37
C TRP A 141 -1.75 -7.16 -4.26
N LEU A 142 -0.76 -7.62 -3.51
CA LEU A 142 -0.12 -6.85 -2.45
C LEU A 142 1.27 -6.41 -2.93
N LEU A 143 1.46 -5.11 -3.11
CA LEU A 143 2.65 -4.54 -3.73
C LEU A 143 3.32 -3.58 -2.75
N ARG A 144 4.60 -3.82 -2.43
CA ARG A 144 5.36 -2.91 -1.59
C ARG A 144 6.19 -1.95 -2.46
N SER A 145 6.00 -0.65 -2.25
CA SER A 145 6.75 0.41 -2.94
C SER A 145 7.36 1.45 -2.00
N GLU A 146 7.19 1.28 -0.68
CA GLU A 146 7.58 2.25 0.34
C GLU A 146 8.51 1.63 1.37
N ASP A 147 9.50 2.39 1.83
CA ASP A 147 10.31 2.07 3.01
C ASP A 147 9.96 3.03 4.14
N GLU A 148 9.18 2.60 5.13
CA GLU A 148 8.70 3.45 6.24
C GLU A 148 9.82 4.10 7.09
N TYR A 149 11.08 3.69 6.87
CA TYR A 149 12.24 4.23 7.60
C TYR A 149 12.99 5.32 6.83
N SER A 150 12.58 5.63 5.62
CA SER A 150 13.19 6.64 4.77
C SER A 150 12.16 7.28 3.84
N GLU A 151 12.44 8.50 3.40
CA GLU A 151 11.59 9.22 2.45
C GLU A 151 12.48 9.73 1.31
N HIS A 152 12.66 8.90 0.30
CA HIS A 152 13.53 9.19 -0.82
C HIS A 152 12.77 9.29 -2.15
N LEU A 153 13.27 10.11 -3.08
CA LEU A 153 12.67 10.24 -4.41
C LEU A 153 12.53 8.91 -5.16
N VAL A 154 13.40 7.94 -4.88
CA VAL A 154 13.34 6.61 -5.50
C VAL A 154 12.03 5.87 -5.22
N GLU A 155 11.33 6.19 -4.13
CA GLU A 155 10.05 5.57 -3.80
C GLU A 155 8.97 5.89 -4.83
N GLN A 156 9.06 7.05 -5.47
CA GLN A 156 8.21 7.38 -6.62
C GLN A 156 8.47 6.47 -7.84
N ASP A 157 9.73 6.06 -8.04
CA ASP A 157 10.10 5.11 -9.09
C ASP A 157 9.60 3.70 -8.75
N TYR A 158 9.70 3.28 -7.47
CA TYR A 158 9.14 2.02 -6.99
C TYR A 158 7.62 2.00 -7.14
N TRP A 159 6.94 3.09 -6.77
CA TRP A 159 5.50 3.24 -6.95
C TRP A 159 5.10 3.15 -8.42
N SER A 160 5.81 3.85 -9.31
CA SER A 160 5.55 3.79 -10.75
C SER A 160 5.69 2.38 -11.29
N ALA A 161 6.76 1.67 -10.89
CA ALA A 161 6.96 0.27 -11.27
C ALA A 161 5.87 -0.66 -10.71
N ALA A 162 5.35 -0.37 -9.51
CA ALA A 162 4.23 -1.12 -8.92
C ALA A 162 2.93 -0.91 -9.71
N VAL A 163 2.65 0.33 -10.15
CA VAL A 163 1.49 0.65 -10.99
C VAL A 163 1.58 -0.03 -12.35
N GLU A 164 2.75 0.05 -13.02
CA GLU A 164 2.98 -0.64 -14.30
C GLU A 164 2.81 -2.17 -14.17
N PHE A 165 3.28 -2.73 -13.06
CA PHE A 165 3.07 -4.15 -12.77
C PHE A 165 1.59 -4.45 -12.58
N ALA A 166 0.86 -3.65 -11.79
CA ALA A 166 -0.56 -3.82 -11.55
C ALA A 166 -1.37 -3.80 -12.87
N ASP A 167 -1.06 -2.86 -13.77
CA ASP A 167 -1.64 -2.82 -15.12
C ASP A 167 -1.31 -4.10 -15.91
N SER A 168 -0.06 -4.54 -15.89
CA SER A 168 0.41 -5.71 -16.64
C SER A 168 -0.26 -7.03 -16.23
N VAL A 169 -0.72 -7.14 -14.98
CA VAL A 169 -1.42 -8.33 -14.47
C VAL A 169 -2.95 -8.19 -14.51
N GLY A 170 -3.45 -7.10 -15.08
CA GLY A 170 -4.87 -6.88 -15.32
C GLY A 170 -5.66 -6.50 -14.08
N VAL A 171 -5.11 -5.65 -13.23
CA VAL A 171 -5.79 -5.11 -12.04
C VAL A 171 -6.87 -4.12 -12.48
N ASP A 172 -8.07 -4.22 -11.88
CA ASP A 172 -9.20 -3.31 -12.17
C ASP A 172 -9.12 -2.02 -11.34
N VAL A 173 -8.60 -2.09 -10.11
CA VAL A 173 -8.54 -0.96 -9.18
C VAL A 173 -7.20 -0.96 -8.46
N ILE A 174 -6.58 0.22 -8.32
CA ILE A 174 -5.38 0.43 -7.52
C ILE A 174 -5.75 1.27 -6.30
N ASN A 175 -5.44 0.76 -5.10
CA ASN A 175 -5.45 1.53 -3.88
C ASN A 175 -4.02 1.91 -3.50
N THR A 176 -3.78 3.20 -3.33
CA THR A 176 -2.51 3.76 -2.85
C THR A 176 -2.80 4.68 -1.67
N SER A 177 -2.34 4.32 -0.48
CA SER A 177 -2.47 5.13 0.72
C SER A 177 -1.14 5.82 1.07
N LEU A 178 -0.48 6.37 0.05
CA LEU A 178 0.84 6.98 0.07
C LEU A 178 0.80 8.41 -0.47
N GLY A 179 1.82 9.20 -0.16
CA GLY A 179 1.94 10.56 -0.68
C GLY A 179 3.36 11.09 -0.55
N TYR A 180 3.86 11.77 -1.57
CA TYR A 180 5.24 12.26 -1.67
C TYR A 180 5.23 13.78 -1.71
N TYR A 181 5.72 14.40 -0.65
CA TYR A 181 5.77 15.85 -0.55
C TYR A 181 7.07 16.35 0.11
N THR A 182 7.47 15.71 1.21
CA THR A 182 8.69 16.02 1.95
C THR A 182 9.62 14.82 1.94
N PHE A 183 10.91 15.07 1.77
CA PHE A 183 11.94 14.04 1.67
C PHE A 183 13.03 14.25 2.71
N ASP A 184 13.80 13.22 3.01
CA ASP A 184 14.96 13.27 3.90
C ASP A 184 15.98 14.31 3.42
N ASP A 185 16.22 14.37 2.11
CA ASP A 185 16.89 15.50 1.48
C ASP A 185 15.91 16.64 1.25
N LYS A 186 15.86 17.58 2.19
CA LYS A 186 14.97 18.75 2.14
C LYS A 186 15.08 19.59 0.86
N SER A 187 16.20 19.49 0.13
CA SER A 187 16.35 20.19 -1.16
C SER A 187 15.42 19.63 -2.25
N LYS A 188 14.90 18.42 -2.04
CA LYS A 188 14.00 17.70 -2.94
C LYS A 188 12.52 17.91 -2.61
N ASN A 189 12.20 18.56 -1.46
CA ASN A 189 10.82 18.80 -1.06
C ASN A 189 10.04 19.55 -2.13
N TYR A 190 8.84 19.03 -2.42
CA TYR A 190 7.92 19.71 -3.31
C TYR A 190 7.31 20.94 -2.66
N LYS A 191 7.05 21.95 -3.45
CA LYS A 191 6.27 23.13 -3.10
C LYS A 191 4.88 23.01 -3.71
N TYR A 192 3.93 23.73 -3.19
CA TYR A 192 2.55 23.69 -3.70
C TYR A 192 2.46 23.87 -5.23
N ARG A 193 3.29 24.75 -5.82
CA ARG A 193 3.36 24.98 -7.27
C ARG A 193 3.88 23.77 -8.06
N ASP A 194 4.57 22.82 -7.39
CA ASP A 194 5.18 21.66 -8.01
C ASP A 194 4.17 20.48 -8.07
N LEU A 195 3.01 20.63 -7.41
CA LEU A 195 1.90 19.66 -7.41
C LEU A 195 0.96 19.92 -8.60
N ASP A 196 1.53 20.02 -9.79
CA ASP A 196 0.83 20.39 -11.03
C ASP A 196 0.55 19.17 -11.95
N GLY A 197 0.84 17.96 -11.48
CA GLY A 197 0.72 16.72 -12.25
C GLY A 197 1.80 16.54 -13.33
N ARG A 198 2.83 17.38 -13.34
CA ARG A 198 3.90 17.36 -14.36
C ARG A 198 5.30 17.42 -13.78
N HIS A 199 5.44 17.93 -12.56
CA HIS A 199 6.74 18.12 -11.93
C HIS A 199 7.34 16.79 -11.49
N ALA A 200 6.60 15.98 -10.74
CA ALA A 200 7.03 14.65 -10.34
C ALA A 200 7.07 13.70 -11.56
N LEU A 201 8.13 12.88 -11.65
CA LEU A 201 8.30 11.94 -12.75
C LEU A 201 7.14 10.95 -12.84
N MET A 202 6.68 10.44 -11.71
CA MET A 202 5.57 9.51 -11.59
C MET A 202 4.21 10.07 -12.06
N SER A 203 4.09 11.40 -12.18
CA SER A 203 2.86 12.06 -12.63
C SER A 203 2.82 12.35 -14.13
N ARG A 204 3.85 11.94 -14.88
CA ARG A 204 3.99 12.17 -16.33
C ARG A 204 3.62 10.94 -17.11
#